data_7b78d26e276b71b4e1c66c893f26f47e
#
_entry.id   7b78d26e276b71b4e1c66c893f26f47e
#
_cell.length_a   1.000
_cell.length_b   1.000
_cell.length_c   1.000
_cell.angle_alpha   90.00
_cell.angle_beta   90.00
_cell.angle_gamma   90.00
#
_symmetry.space_group_name_H-M   'P 1'
#
loop_
_entity.id
_entity.type
_entity.pdbx_description
1 polymer ?
#
loop_
_entity_poly.entity_id
_entity_poly.type
_entity_poly.pdbx_seq_one_letter_code
_entity_poly.pdbx_strand_id
1 'polypeptide(L)'
;MVFFFDESRFGLHPSIGRCWARKGVRVSAPVNPSYQNFYVYSGVSPLTGDAFSLFLPWVNTEMMNLYLAEMAAAFPDKEIMLIWDQAGWHKSTSLEVPDNIVLKSLPPYSPELNPVEKLWQWLKKHVCRNRLFAYLDDLMDVLTETLINLTAARFREL
;
A
#
# COMPACT_ATOMS: atom_id res chain seq x y z
N MET A 1 6.86 -18.57 2.14
CA MET A 1 5.65 -17.76 2.43
C MET A 1 5.12 -17.18 1.13
N VAL A 2 3.81 -16.88 1.04
CA VAL A 2 3.23 -16.25 -0.16
C VAL A 2 2.73 -14.86 0.21
N PHE A 3 3.25 -13.85 -0.46
CA PHE A 3 2.81 -12.47 -0.34
C PHE A 3 2.26 -11.96 -1.67
N PHE A 4 1.22 -11.16 -1.61
CA PHE A 4 0.75 -10.34 -2.71
C PHE A 4 1.25 -8.93 -2.51
N PHE A 5 1.77 -8.34 -3.57
CA PHE A 5 2.42 -7.04 -3.53
C PHE A 5 1.71 -6.04 -4.44
N ASP A 6 1.69 -4.79 -3.97
CA ASP A 6 1.29 -3.65 -4.76
C ASP A 6 1.83 -2.36 -4.14
N GLU A 7 1.81 -1.26 -4.89
CA GLU A 7 2.11 0.08 -4.39
C GLU A 7 0.94 1.03 -4.60
N SER A 8 0.73 1.92 -3.61
CA SER A 8 -0.31 2.94 -3.70
C SER A 8 0.18 4.29 -3.23
N ARG A 9 -0.23 5.32 -3.98
CA ARG A 9 0.07 6.72 -3.65
C ARG A 9 -0.84 7.21 -2.55
N PHE A 10 -0.24 7.87 -1.55
CA PHE A 10 -0.88 8.60 -0.48
C PHE A 10 -0.34 10.02 -0.42
N GLY A 11 -1.15 11.00 -0.03
CA GLY A 11 -0.71 12.38 0.02
C GLY A 11 -1.73 13.31 0.66
N LEU A 12 -1.34 14.57 0.77
CA LEU A 12 -2.12 15.62 1.45
C LEU A 12 -3.35 16.06 0.67
N HIS A 13 -3.40 15.80 -0.64
CA HIS A 13 -4.59 16.10 -1.42
C HIS A 13 -5.77 15.25 -0.93
N PRO A 14 -6.88 15.86 -0.49
CA PRO A 14 -7.91 15.14 0.25
C PRO A 14 -8.67 14.14 -0.62
N SER A 15 -8.95 13.00 -0.04
CA SER A 15 -9.91 12.03 -0.58
C SER A 15 -11.31 12.43 -0.11
N ILE A 16 -12.08 13.04 -1.01
CA ILE A 16 -13.46 13.48 -0.72
C ILE A 16 -14.42 12.31 -0.92
N GLY A 17 -15.29 12.09 0.06
CA GLY A 17 -16.31 11.05 0.00
C GLY A 17 -17.66 11.55 0.49
N ARG A 18 -18.70 10.77 0.23
CA ARG A 18 -20.05 11.05 0.74
C ARG A 18 -20.06 11.07 2.27
N CYS A 19 -20.78 12.02 2.85
CA CYS A 19 -21.08 12.08 4.27
C CYS A 19 -22.58 12.32 4.49
N TRP A 20 -23.06 11.95 5.66
CA TRP A 20 -24.41 12.24 6.06
C TRP A 20 -24.54 13.71 6.43
N ALA A 21 -25.56 14.39 5.92
CA ALA A 21 -25.89 15.76 6.24
C ALA A 21 -27.41 15.94 6.32
N ARG A 22 -27.85 16.99 6.99
CA ARG A 22 -29.27 17.37 7.01
C ARG A 22 -29.71 17.71 5.58
N LYS A 23 -30.91 17.28 5.19
CA LYS A 23 -31.48 17.58 3.89
C LYS A 23 -31.49 19.10 3.64
N GLY A 24 -30.96 19.53 2.50
CA GLY A 24 -30.88 20.94 2.10
C GLY A 24 -29.63 21.68 2.60
N VAL A 25 -28.77 21.05 3.40
CA VAL A 25 -27.52 21.66 3.88
C VAL A 25 -26.39 21.29 2.92
N ARG A 26 -25.69 22.31 2.38
CA ARG A 26 -24.48 22.12 1.62
C ARG A 26 -23.32 21.83 2.58
N VAL A 27 -22.72 20.65 2.47
CA VAL A 27 -21.53 20.30 3.20
C VAL A 27 -20.30 20.87 2.52
N SER A 28 -19.50 21.63 3.27
CA SER A 28 -18.17 22.08 2.85
C SER A 28 -17.12 21.39 3.71
N ALA A 29 -16.05 20.92 3.11
CA ALA A 29 -14.90 20.37 3.82
C ALA A 29 -13.66 21.22 3.51
N PRO A 30 -12.77 21.46 4.47
CA PRO A 30 -11.49 22.10 4.20
C PRO A 30 -10.66 21.21 3.29
N VAL A 31 -9.87 21.84 2.42
CA VAL A 31 -9.00 21.16 1.46
C VAL A 31 -7.57 21.63 1.68
N ASN A 32 -6.64 20.71 1.81
CA ASN A 32 -5.22 21.05 1.72
C ASN A 32 -4.84 21.09 0.23
N PRO A 33 -4.39 22.23 -0.32
CA PRO A 33 -4.04 22.37 -1.72
C PRO A 33 -2.67 21.74 -2.05
N SER A 34 -1.98 21.17 -1.07
CA SER A 34 -0.66 20.56 -1.27
C SER A 34 -0.75 19.28 -2.09
N TYR A 35 0.18 19.13 -3.03
CA TYR A 35 0.36 17.91 -3.83
C TYR A 35 1.47 17.01 -3.31
N GLN A 36 1.99 17.28 -2.11
CA GLN A 36 2.98 16.41 -1.47
C GLN A 36 2.40 15.01 -1.28
N ASN A 37 3.20 14.03 -1.60
CA ASN A 37 2.79 12.62 -1.56
C ASN A 37 3.99 11.70 -1.36
N PHE A 38 3.70 10.46 -1.01
CA PHE A 38 4.61 9.32 -0.97
C PHE A 38 3.88 8.08 -1.44
N TYR A 39 4.60 6.98 -1.57
CA TYR A 39 4.05 5.69 -1.94
C TYR A 39 4.20 4.69 -0.80
N VAL A 40 3.16 3.92 -0.57
CA VAL A 40 3.20 2.76 0.32
C VAL A 40 3.40 1.53 -0.54
N TYR A 41 4.52 0.88 -0.37
CA TYR A 41 4.83 -0.42 -0.93
C TYR A 41 4.41 -1.46 0.10
N SER A 42 3.54 -2.39 -0.23
CA SER A 42 3.05 -3.37 0.73
C SER A 42 2.93 -4.76 0.14
N GLY A 43 3.53 -5.72 0.84
CA GLY A 43 3.31 -7.14 0.66
C GLY A 43 2.42 -7.67 1.77
N VAL A 44 1.37 -8.38 1.41
CA VAL A 44 0.42 -8.97 2.36
C VAL A 44 0.27 -10.45 2.09
N SER A 45 0.31 -11.26 3.14
CA SER A 45 0.03 -12.70 3.09
C SER A 45 -1.38 -12.99 3.63
N PRO A 46 -2.39 -13.20 2.77
CA PRO A 46 -3.74 -13.50 3.24
C PRO A 46 -3.85 -14.81 4.03
N LEU A 47 -2.91 -15.74 3.80
CA LEU A 47 -2.89 -17.05 4.47
C LEU A 47 -2.45 -16.95 5.92
N THR A 48 -1.38 -16.18 6.19
CA THR A 48 -0.79 -16.05 7.52
C THR A 48 -1.21 -14.76 8.22
N GLY A 49 -1.58 -13.74 7.46
CA GLY A 49 -1.88 -12.39 7.94
C GLY A 49 -0.64 -11.55 8.18
N ASP A 50 0.53 -12.02 7.75
CA ASP A 50 1.74 -11.24 7.77
C ASP A 50 1.66 -10.12 6.73
N ALA A 51 2.24 -8.98 7.06
CA ALA A 51 2.39 -7.86 6.14
C ALA A 51 3.77 -7.22 6.31
N PHE A 52 4.31 -6.73 5.21
CA PHE A 52 5.52 -5.94 5.19
C PHE A 52 5.30 -4.71 4.34
N SER A 53 5.51 -3.53 4.91
CA SER A 53 5.24 -2.25 4.22
C SER A 53 6.36 -1.25 4.43
N LEU A 54 6.70 -0.51 3.37
CA LEU A 54 7.62 0.62 3.40
C LEU A 54 6.96 1.86 2.79
N PHE A 55 7.31 3.02 3.33
CA PHE A 55 6.93 4.32 2.77
C PHE A 55 8.11 4.85 1.96
N LEU A 56 7.91 5.03 0.66
CA LEU A 56 8.95 5.40 -0.28
C LEU A 56 8.53 6.62 -1.11
N PRO A 57 9.48 7.48 -1.52
CA PRO A 57 9.15 8.73 -2.20
C PRO A 57 8.69 8.57 -3.65
N TRP A 58 9.11 7.50 -4.31
CA TRP A 58 8.92 7.30 -5.75
C TRP A 58 8.48 5.87 -6.08
N VAL A 59 7.96 5.67 -7.30
CA VAL A 59 7.75 4.34 -7.90
C VAL A 59 8.76 4.18 -9.04
N ASN A 60 9.82 3.43 -8.77
CA ASN A 60 10.86 3.10 -9.73
C ASN A 60 11.60 1.81 -9.30
N THR A 61 12.51 1.34 -10.17
CA THR A 61 13.28 0.11 -9.92
C THR A 61 14.18 0.21 -8.69
N GLU A 62 14.77 1.38 -8.41
CA GLU A 62 15.62 1.60 -7.24
C GLU A 62 14.85 1.41 -5.93
N MET A 63 13.66 2.00 -5.84
CA MET A 63 12.79 1.85 -4.66
C MET A 63 12.28 0.40 -4.52
N MET A 64 12.05 -0.29 -5.63
CA MET A 64 11.70 -1.69 -5.58
C MET A 64 12.86 -2.57 -5.12
N ASN A 65 14.08 -2.31 -5.56
CA ASN A 65 15.27 -3.02 -5.09
C ASN A 65 15.44 -2.82 -3.57
N LEU A 66 15.26 -1.59 -3.08
CA LEU A 66 15.25 -1.32 -1.65
C LEU A 66 14.17 -2.11 -0.92
N TYR A 67 12.93 -2.10 -1.43
CA TYR A 67 11.83 -2.86 -0.84
C TYR A 67 12.12 -4.35 -0.77
N LEU A 68 12.64 -4.95 -1.84
CA LEU A 68 12.97 -6.38 -1.90
C LEU A 68 14.10 -6.72 -0.91
N ALA A 69 15.14 -5.90 -0.83
CA ALA A 69 16.25 -6.09 0.10
C ALA A 69 15.79 -6.05 1.56
N GLU A 70 14.99 -5.06 1.92
CA GLU A 70 14.44 -4.91 3.28
C GLU A 70 13.46 -6.03 3.62
N MET A 71 12.63 -6.46 2.67
CA MET A 71 11.74 -7.60 2.85
C MET A 71 12.52 -8.90 3.07
N ALA A 72 13.56 -9.13 2.29
CA ALA A 72 14.43 -10.29 2.44
C ALA A 72 15.10 -10.30 3.82
N ALA A 73 15.58 -9.15 4.29
CA ALA A 73 16.19 -8.98 5.60
C ALA A 73 15.18 -9.17 6.76
N ALA A 74 13.92 -8.76 6.57
CA ALA A 74 12.87 -8.95 7.56
C ALA A 74 12.45 -10.43 7.74
N PHE A 75 12.68 -11.26 6.72
CA PHE A 75 12.31 -12.68 6.72
C PHE A 75 13.50 -13.57 6.31
N PRO A 76 14.63 -13.54 7.05
CA PRO A 76 15.90 -14.17 6.62
C PRO A 76 15.81 -15.69 6.47
N ASP A 77 14.94 -16.35 7.28
CA ASP A 77 14.80 -17.82 7.30
C ASP A 77 13.61 -18.31 6.47
N LYS A 78 13.05 -17.45 5.61
CA LYS A 78 11.86 -17.78 4.83
C LYS A 78 12.13 -17.62 3.34
N GLU A 79 11.67 -18.60 2.58
CA GLU A 79 11.49 -18.41 1.14
C GLU A 79 10.16 -17.72 0.87
N ILE A 80 10.21 -16.65 0.10
CA ILE A 80 9.09 -15.76 -0.19
C ILE A 80 8.73 -15.90 -1.67
N MET A 81 7.48 -16.24 -1.95
CA MET A 81 6.89 -16.03 -3.27
C MET A 81 6.15 -14.69 -3.23
N LEU A 82 6.66 -13.70 -3.95
CA LEU A 82 6.05 -12.38 -4.09
C LEU A 82 5.25 -12.32 -5.38
N ILE A 83 3.94 -12.23 -5.24
CA ILE A 83 3.00 -12.16 -6.35
C ILE A 83 2.67 -10.69 -6.59
N TRP A 84 2.91 -10.19 -7.80
CA TRP A 84 2.74 -8.80 -8.19
C TRP A 84 2.05 -8.64 -9.54
N ASP A 85 1.64 -7.43 -9.89
CA ASP A 85 1.10 -7.16 -11.21
C ASP A 85 2.21 -7.05 -12.28
N GLN A 86 1.81 -6.82 -13.53
CA GLN A 86 2.73 -6.67 -14.67
C GLN A 86 2.99 -5.18 -15.01
N ALA A 87 3.12 -4.29 -14.03
CA ALA A 87 3.49 -2.90 -14.32
C ALA A 87 4.77 -2.83 -15.16
N GLY A 88 4.86 -1.85 -16.05
CA GLY A 88 5.94 -1.80 -17.08
C GLY A 88 7.35 -1.73 -16.50
N TRP A 89 7.55 -1.14 -15.33
CA TRP A 89 8.84 -1.02 -14.65
C TRP A 89 9.27 -2.35 -13.97
N HIS A 90 8.36 -3.29 -13.72
CA HIS A 90 8.66 -4.64 -13.22
C HIS A 90 9.50 -5.48 -14.20
N LYS A 91 9.60 -5.06 -15.46
CA LYS A 91 10.40 -5.74 -16.48
C LYS A 91 11.81 -5.14 -16.63
N SER A 92 12.25 -4.32 -15.69
CA SER A 92 13.58 -3.70 -15.71
C SER A 92 14.66 -4.77 -15.58
N THR A 93 15.68 -4.67 -16.44
CA THR A 93 16.89 -5.51 -16.34
C THR A 93 17.76 -5.18 -15.13
N SER A 94 17.49 -4.06 -14.46
CA SER A 94 18.21 -3.59 -13.27
C SER A 94 17.52 -4.01 -11.96
N LEU A 95 16.54 -4.91 -12.03
CA LEU A 95 15.88 -5.41 -10.84
C LEU A 95 16.78 -6.43 -10.12
N GLU A 96 17.09 -6.17 -8.87
CA GLU A 96 17.89 -7.02 -8.00
C GLU A 96 16.98 -7.83 -7.09
N VAL A 97 16.86 -9.12 -7.34
CA VAL A 97 15.99 -10.01 -6.58
C VAL A 97 16.85 -10.81 -5.60
N PRO A 98 16.63 -10.68 -4.27
CA PRO A 98 17.32 -11.50 -3.27
C PRO A 98 17.06 -13.00 -3.44
N ASP A 99 18.04 -13.83 -3.05
CA ASP A 99 17.99 -15.29 -3.23
C ASP A 99 16.79 -15.99 -2.57
N ASN A 100 16.29 -15.41 -1.49
CA ASN A 100 15.12 -15.95 -0.77
C ASN A 100 13.77 -15.42 -1.28
N ILE A 101 13.75 -14.65 -2.38
CA ILE A 101 12.53 -14.12 -2.99
C ILE A 101 12.36 -14.65 -4.41
N VAL A 102 11.19 -15.20 -4.70
CA VAL A 102 10.76 -15.59 -6.04
C VAL A 102 9.61 -14.71 -6.48
N LEU A 103 9.78 -14.01 -7.60
CA LEU A 103 8.77 -13.15 -8.18
C LEU A 103 7.82 -13.93 -9.09
N LYS A 104 6.52 -13.71 -8.93
CA LYS A 104 5.48 -14.30 -9.76
C LYS A 104 4.48 -13.24 -10.21
N SER A 105 4.33 -13.08 -11.51
CA SER A 105 3.37 -12.11 -12.06
C SER A 105 1.94 -12.65 -12.05
N LEU A 106 1.00 -11.78 -11.69
CA LEU A 106 -0.43 -11.99 -11.92
C LEU A 106 -0.74 -11.98 -13.44
N PRO A 107 -1.86 -12.56 -13.86
CA PRO A 107 -2.35 -12.36 -15.22
C PRO A 107 -2.54 -10.87 -15.53
N PRO A 108 -2.31 -10.44 -16.77
CA PRO A 108 -2.51 -9.04 -17.14
C PRO A 108 -3.98 -8.62 -16.92
N TYR A 109 -4.19 -7.36 -16.53
CA TYR A 109 -5.51 -6.76 -16.31
C TYR A 109 -6.39 -7.48 -15.29
N SER A 110 -5.81 -8.03 -14.23
CA SER A 110 -6.53 -8.79 -13.19
C SER A 110 -6.29 -8.22 -11.77
N PRO A 111 -6.59 -6.93 -11.52
CA PRO A 111 -6.38 -6.32 -10.20
C PRO A 111 -7.27 -6.97 -9.12
N GLU A 112 -8.41 -7.55 -9.52
CA GLU A 112 -9.32 -8.27 -8.61
C GLU A 112 -8.68 -9.51 -7.96
N LEU A 113 -7.59 -10.03 -8.54
CA LEU A 113 -6.83 -11.14 -7.97
C LEU A 113 -5.81 -10.68 -6.94
N ASN A 114 -5.56 -9.37 -6.82
CA ASN A 114 -4.62 -8.83 -5.85
C ASN A 114 -5.34 -8.35 -4.58
N PRO A 115 -5.24 -9.07 -3.46
CA PRO A 115 -5.89 -8.67 -2.21
C PRO A 115 -5.38 -7.35 -1.64
N VAL A 116 -4.19 -6.90 -2.04
CA VAL A 116 -3.61 -5.61 -1.59
C VAL A 116 -4.45 -4.43 -2.08
N GLU A 117 -5.13 -4.56 -3.23
CA GLU A 117 -6.06 -3.54 -3.73
C GLU A 117 -7.21 -3.25 -2.73
N LYS A 118 -7.69 -4.28 -2.03
CA LYS A 118 -8.70 -4.11 -0.98
C LYS A 118 -8.13 -3.39 0.25
N LEU A 119 -6.86 -3.65 0.58
CA LEU A 119 -6.15 -2.91 1.63
C LEU A 119 -6.11 -1.42 1.29
N TRP A 120 -5.76 -1.06 0.04
CA TRP A 120 -5.76 0.34 -0.41
C TRP A 120 -7.13 0.99 -0.30
N GLN A 121 -8.17 0.31 -0.76
CA GLN A 121 -9.54 0.80 -0.65
C GLN A 121 -9.94 1.02 0.81
N TRP A 122 -9.58 0.08 1.67
CA TRP A 122 -9.86 0.16 3.10
C TRP A 122 -9.12 1.33 3.77
N LEU A 123 -7.81 1.46 3.54
CA LEU A 123 -7.00 2.56 4.09
C LEU A 123 -7.50 3.92 3.60
N LYS A 124 -7.73 4.08 2.30
CA LYS A 124 -8.26 5.32 1.72
C LYS A 124 -9.62 5.69 2.32
N LYS A 125 -10.48 4.71 2.59
CA LYS A 125 -11.81 4.91 3.17
C LYS A 125 -11.75 5.26 4.66
N HIS A 126 -10.90 4.60 5.45
CA HIS A 126 -10.94 4.71 6.92
C HIS A 126 -9.89 5.68 7.48
N VAL A 127 -8.78 5.90 6.76
CA VAL A 127 -7.71 6.79 7.19
C VAL A 127 -7.79 8.15 6.49
N CYS A 128 -7.94 8.17 5.15
CA CYS A 128 -7.76 9.39 4.37
C CYS A 128 -9.07 10.14 4.08
N ARG A 129 -10.19 9.42 4.01
CA ARG A 129 -11.45 10.00 3.54
C ARG A 129 -12.00 11.06 4.49
N ASN A 130 -12.27 12.26 3.92
CA ASN A 130 -12.80 13.42 4.66
C ASN A 130 -11.91 13.82 5.86
N ARG A 131 -10.63 13.48 5.86
CA ARG A 131 -9.65 13.93 6.84
C ARG A 131 -8.67 14.90 6.19
N LEU A 132 -8.28 15.90 6.96
CA LEU A 132 -7.27 16.87 6.60
C LEU A 132 -6.01 16.58 7.42
N PHE A 133 -4.89 16.45 6.72
CA PHE A 133 -3.56 16.36 7.32
C PHE A 133 -2.79 17.64 7.01
N ALA A 134 -2.15 18.21 8.02
CA ALA A 134 -1.36 19.43 7.86
C ALA A 134 -0.02 19.12 7.16
N TYR A 135 0.62 18.02 7.56
CA TYR A 135 1.92 17.59 7.06
C TYR A 135 1.87 16.13 6.61
N LEU A 136 2.84 15.73 5.75
CA LEU A 136 2.96 14.33 5.33
C LEU A 136 3.25 13.40 6.50
N ASP A 137 4.06 13.85 7.45
CA ASP A 137 4.43 13.05 8.62
C ASP A 137 3.21 12.66 9.45
N ASP A 138 2.23 13.58 9.62
CA ASP A 138 0.97 13.27 10.31
C ASP A 138 0.20 12.12 9.63
N LEU A 139 0.20 12.11 8.29
CA LEU A 139 -0.44 11.04 7.51
C LEU A 139 0.35 9.74 7.61
N MET A 140 1.68 9.82 7.56
CA MET A 140 2.57 8.65 7.67
C MET A 140 2.43 7.99 9.04
N ASP A 141 2.39 8.78 10.12
CA ASP A 141 2.20 8.28 11.48
C ASP A 141 0.88 7.54 11.65
N VAL A 142 -0.23 8.13 11.17
CA VAL A 142 -1.54 7.50 11.25
C VAL A 142 -1.61 6.22 10.39
N LEU A 143 -0.99 6.20 9.21
CA LEU A 143 -0.91 5.00 8.38
C LEU A 143 -0.06 3.93 9.03
N THR A 144 1.09 4.29 9.63
CA THR A 144 1.98 3.38 10.35
C THR A 144 1.24 2.72 11.50
N GLU A 145 0.61 3.51 12.38
CA GLU A 145 -0.18 2.99 13.49
C GLU A 145 -1.30 2.07 13.00
N THR A 146 -1.99 2.48 11.93
CA THR A 146 -3.07 1.69 11.35
C THR A 146 -2.57 0.35 10.79
N LEU A 147 -1.46 0.34 10.04
CA LEU A 147 -0.89 -0.88 9.46
C LEU A 147 -0.36 -1.83 10.52
N ILE A 148 0.30 -1.32 11.56
CA ILE A 148 0.80 -2.14 12.69
C ILE A 148 -0.37 -2.80 13.45
N ASN A 149 -1.50 -2.10 13.60
CA ASN A 149 -2.67 -2.60 14.31
C ASN A 149 -3.61 -3.44 13.44
N LEU A 150 -3.36 -3.56 12.12
CA LEU A 150 -4.11 -4.47 11.27
C LEU A 150 -3.76 -5.92 11.63
N THR A 151 -4.72 -6.60 12.24
CA THR A 151 -4.54 -8.00 12.64
C THR A 151 -4.64 -8.95 11.45
N ALA A 152 -4.02 -10.13 11.58
CA ALA A 152 -4.14 -11.22 10.60
C ALA A 152 -5.61 -11.58 10.26
N ALA A 153 -6.51 -11.50 11.23
CA ALA A 153 -7.94 -11.70 11.01
C ALA A 153 -8.50 -10.66 10.04
N ARG A 154 -8.08 -9.39 10.19
CA ARG A 154 -8.55 -8.30 9.33
C ARG A 154 -8.03 -8.43 7.89
N PHE A 155 -6.77 -8.84 7.70
CA PHE A 155 -6.26 -9.11 6.36
C PHE A 155 -7.00 -10.24 5.64
N ARG A 156 -7.52 -11.23 6.38
CA ARG A 156 -8.33 -12.31 5.82
C ARG A 156 -9.76 -11.90 5.47
N GLU A 157 -10.27 -10.81 6.05
CA GLU A 157 -11.59 -10.25 5.75
C GLU A 157 -11.57 -9.24 4.59
N LEU A 158 -10.39 -8.72 4.21
CA LEU A 158 -10.20 -7.84 3.06
C LEU A 158 -10.23 -8.64 1.76
#